data_262ed871379e809a177f02f5ec092432
#
_entry.id   262ed871379e809a177f02f5ec092432
#
_cell.length_a   1.000
_cell.length_b   1.000
_cell.length_c   1.000
_cell.angle_alpha   90.00
_cell.angle_beta   90.00
_cell.angle_gamma   90.00
#
_symmetry.space_group_name_H-M   'P 1'
#
loop_
_entity.id
_entity.type
_entity.pdbx_description
1 polymer ?
#
loop_
_entity_poly.entity_id
_entity_poly.type
_entity_poly.pdbx_seq_one_letter_code
_entity_poly.pdbx_strand_id
1 'polypeptide(L)'
;MNASLQHGSHDKKTPESARDETSQPGTTTDPEANEERAEERVRAKVEQAASNPETDESPREVAQENSQRAVTGTHREEVAAARAAQIELANEVNDPERVRELIRRYKVENEVTAADKPSEQRLTGRQSADFDLVVRGQRVSCGDTFASREVGVRDGKIAAIEPLGAGLSGARVVELAEDETLIPGLVDTHVHVNEPGRTEWEGFATATRAAAAGGVTTIVDMPLNSVPATVNVPALEYKRLFAAQNAFVDIGFWGGAIPGNKADLRPLHDDGVFGFKCFLLHSGVDEFPHLEADEMEEALAEIKTFNSLLIVHAEDSRTIDKAPQPNGNVYDTFLKSRPRGAENIAIAEVIERTRWTGGRSHILHLSSSDAIPMIRSAKNDGLDITVETCPHYLTLLAEEIPDGATAFKCCPPVREVSNREKLWEGLIDGTIDYIVSDHSPSTLELKDLGNGDFGVAWGGVSSLQLGLSLIWTEARRRGIGLERVLQWMSTRPAERVGLRGKGRLSLGYDADMAVFAPDEGYVVDAQRLNHKNPITPYQGKVLSGKVRKTFVGGHEVDYETPTGRLISRGQA
;
A
#
# COMPACT_ATOMS: atom_id res chain seq x y z
N MET A 1 -16.79 -20.82 -56.42
CA MET A 1 -18.01 -21.63 -56.61
C MET A 1 -18.80 -21.44 -55.34
N ASN A 2 -19.71 -20.50 -55.37
CA ASN A 2 -21.19 -20.63 -55.48
C ASN A 2 -21.77 -21.49 -54.39
N ALA A 3 -22.79 -21.17 -53.70
CA ALA A 3 -23.86 -20.14 -53.69
C ALA A 3 -24.67 -20.44 -52.42
N SER A 4 -25.10 -19.45 -51.67
CA SER A 4 -26.40 -18.75 -51.79
C SER A 4 -27.64 -19.42 -51.20
N LEU A 5 -28.31 -18.61 -50.42
CA LEU A 5 -29.75 -18.30 -50.36
C LEU A 5 -30.57 -19.19 -49.39
N GLN A 6 -31.56 -18.74 -48.71
CA GLN A 6 -32.35 -17.51 -48.49
C GLN A 6 -33.52 -17.83 -47.54
N HIS A 7 -33.93 -16.84 -46.77
CA HIS A 7 -35.30 -16.37 -46.50
C HIS A 7 -36.33 -17.10 -45.62
N GLY A 8 -36.95 -16.26 -44.82
CA GLY A 8 -38.40 -16.14 -44.56
C GLY A 8 -38.72 -15.98 -43.08
N SER A 9 -38.97 -14.90 -42.45
CA SER A 9 -39.97 -13.82 -42.42
C SER A 9 -41.38 -14.22 -41.92
N HIS A 10 -41.90 -13.32 -41.10
CA HIS A 10 -43.29 -13.06 -40.69
C HIS A 10 -43.79 -13.73 -39.41
N ASP A 11 -44.54 -13.13 -38.60
CA ASP A 11 -45.12 -11.80 -38.31
C ASP A 11 -46.12 -11.92 -37.14
N LYS A 12 -46.20 -10.87 -36.30
CA LYS A 12 -47.37 -10.32 -35.60
C LYS A 12 -48.24 -11.12 -34.63
N LYS A 13 -48.38 -10.65 -33.41
CA LYS A 13 -49.48 -9.83 -32.88
C LYS A 13 -49.65 -10.01 -31.36
N THR A 14 -49.68 -8.87 -30.65
CA THR A 14 -50.36 -8.64 -29.37
C THR A 14 -51.89 -8.72 -29.55
N PRO A 15 -52.78 -8.75 -28.50
CA PRO A 15 -52.82 -7.82 -27.36
C PRO A 15 -53.39 -8.37 -26.01
N GLU A 16 -53.17 -7.53 -24.98
CA GLU A 16 -54.02 -7.17 -23.83
C GLU A 16 -54.86 -8.19 -23.04
N SER A 17 -54.66 -8.19 -21.73
CA SER A 17 -55.68 -7.67 -20.78
C SER A 17 -55.20 -7.71 -19.33
N ALA A 18 -55.58 -6.66 -18.62
CA ALA A 18 -55.31 -6.35 -17.21
C ALA A 18 -55.96 -7.35 -16.25
N ARG A 19 -55.34 -7.54 -15.07
CA ARG A 19 -56.04 -7.57 -13.77
C ARG A 19 -55.07 -7.24 -12.64
N ASP A 20 -55.50 -6.33 -11.86
CA ASP A 20 -55.09 -5.77 -10.58
C ASP A 20 -55.05 -6.87 -9.50
N GLU A 21 -53.96 -6.89 -8.70
CA GLU A 21 -54.06 -7.29 -7.29
C GLU A 21 -52.84 -6.79 -6.50
N THR A 22 -53.14 -6.03 -5.51
CA THR A 22 -52.29 -5.45 -4.46
C THR A 22 -51.54 -6.52 -3.65
N SER A 23 -50.22 -6.44 -3.60
CA SER A 23 -49.44 -6.98 -2.47
C SER A 23 -48.21 -6.13 -2.21
N GLN A 24 -48.00 -5.80 -0.94
CA GLN A 24 -46.93 -4.98 -0.42
C GLN A 24 -45.55 -5.54 -0.73
N PRO A 25 -44.52 -4.71 -0.95
CA PRO A 25 -43.15 -5.21 -1.19
C PRO A 25 -42.52 -5.62 0.13
N GLY A 26 -42.07 -6.86 0.18
CA GLY A 26 -41.16 -7.35 1.19
C GLY A 26 -39.82 -6.63 1.06
N THR A 27 -39.33 -6.14 2.16
CA THR A 27 -38.00 -5.55 2.30
C THR A 27 -36.93 -6.64 2.17
N THR A 28 -36.36 -6.81 1.01
CA THR A 28 -35.07 -7.47 0.86
C THR A 28 -34.00 -6.43 1.16
N THR A 29 -33.36 -6.57 2.29
CA THR A 29 -32.15 -5.81 2.64
C THR A 29 -30.98 -6.41 1.90
N ASP A 30 -30.67 -5.84 0.73
CA ASP A 30 -29.43 -6.11 0.01
C ASP A 30 -28.32 -5.27 0.66
N PRO A 31 -27.27 -5.90 1.25
CA PRO A 31 -26.19 -5.18 1.91
C PRO A 31 -25.42 -4.27 0.95
N GLU A 32 -25.20 -4.68 -0.30
CA GLU A 32 -24.51 -3.88 -1.31
C GLU A 32 -25.29 -2.60 -1.67
N ALA A 33 -26.59 -2.67 -1.76
CA ALA A 33 -27.45 -1.51 -2.04
C ALA A 33 -27.52 -0.49 -0.88
N ASN A 34 -27.21 -0.91 0.36
CA ASN A 34 -27.14 0.00 1.50
C ASN A 34 -25.77 0.66 1.62
N GLU A 35 -24.70 -0.02 1.27
CA GLU A 35 -23.34 0.51 1.20
C GLU A 35 -23.24 1.56 0.08
N GLU A 36 -23.75 1.27 -1.12
CA GLU A 36 -23.86 2.22 -2.23
C GLU A 36 -24.62 3.51 -1.85
N ARG A 37 -25.72 3.40 -1.11
CA ARG A 37 -26.49 4.56 -0.65
C ARG A 37 -25.81 5.36 0.46
N ALA A 38 -24.99 4.73 1.29
CA ALA A 38 -24.19 5.42 2.30
C ALA A 38 -23.02 6.15 1.64
N GLU A 39 -22.35 5.52 0.68
CA GLU A 39 -21.29 6.12 -0.12
C GLU A 39 -21.80 7.26 -1.01
N GLU A 40 -22.96 7.10 -1.68
CA GLU A 40 -23.60 8.19 -2.43
C GLU A 40 -23.93 9.41 -1.56
N ARG A 41 -24.35 9.21 -0.32
CA ARG A 41 -24.64 10.31 0.60
C ARG A 41 -23.38 11.03 1.09
N VAL A 42 -22.29 10.31 1.29
CA VAL A 42 -20.97 10.89 1.62
C VAL A 42 -20.42 11.62 0.39
N ARG A 43 -20.48 11.01 -0.77
CA ARG A 43 -20.07 11.60 -2.06
C ARG A 43 -20.87 12.86 -2.38
N ALA A 44 -22.20 12.83 -2.24
CA ALA A 44 -23.06 14.00 -2.47
C ALA A 44 -22.76 15.15 -1.49
N LYS A 45 -22.34 14.86 -0.26
CA LYS A 45 -21.96 15.89 0.72
C LYS A 45 -20.56 16.44 0.46
N VAL A 46 -19.63 15.63 -0.01
CA VAL A 46 -18.29 16.06 -0.42
C VAL A 46 -18.39 16.90 -1.70
N GLU A 47 -19.21 16.48 -2.68
CA GLU A 47 -19.49 17.25 -3.89
C GLU A 47 -20.27 18.55 -3.58
N GLN A 48 -21.14 18.56 -2.57
CA GLN A 48 -21.86 19.76 -2.14
C GLN A 48 -20.98 20.74 -1.35
N ALA A 49 -19.93 20.25 -0.68
CA ALA A 49 -18.93 21.10 -0.05
C ALA A 49 -17.91 21.67 -1.06
N ALA A 50 -17.69 20.94 -2.17
CA ALA A 50 -16.83 21.39 -3.27
C ALA A 50 -17.55 22.32 -4.28
N SER A 51 -18.88 22.38 -4.26
CA SER A 51 -19.67 23.23 -5.14
C SER A 51 -20.20 24.45 -4.40
N ASN A 52 -19.38 25.48 -4.26
CA ASN A 52 -19.85 26.80 -3.90
C ASN A 52 -20.42 27.48 -5.17
N PRO A 53 -21.73 27.87 -5.21
CA PRO A 53 -22.38 28.28 -6.46
C PRO A 53 -22.04 29.70 -6.95
N GLU A 54 -20.97 30.34 -6.46
CA GLU A 54 -20.60 31.70 -6.85
C GLU A 54 -19.36 31.83 -7.76
N THR A 55 -18.73 30.71 -8.16
CA THR A 55 -17.66 30.78 -9.18
C THR A 55 -17.89 29.75 -10.28
N ASP A 56 -18.44 30.22 -11.39
CA ASP A 56 -18.63 29.48 -12.66
C ASP A 56 -17.30 29.38 -13.45
N GLU A 57 -16.20 29.11 -12.75
CA GLU A 57 -14.88 28.95 -13.36
C GLU A 57 -14.44 27.50 -13.32
N SER A 58 -14.10 26.94 -14.48
CA SER A 58 -13.62 25.58 -14.60
C SER A 58 -12.27 25.42 -13.87
N PRO A 59 -11.91 24.23 -13.35
CA PRO A 59 -10.60 23.98 -12.74
C PRO A 59 -9.40 24.36 -13.65
N ARG A 60 -9.63 24.46 -14.97
CA ARG A 60 -8.64 24.93 -15.95
C ARG A 60 -8.41 26.44 -15.89
N GLU A 61 -9.45 27.22 -15.65
CA GLU A 61 -9.36 28.68 -15.55
C GLU A 61 -8.68 29.10 -14.27
N VAL A 62 -8.98 28.44 -13.16
CA VAL A 62 -8.31 28.67 -11.86
C VAL A 62 -6.81 28.32 -11.93
N ALA A 63 -6.42 27.24 -12.63
CA ALA A 63 -5.02 26.88 -12.82
C ALA A 63 -4.27 27.87 -13.74
N GLN A 64 -4.92 28.43 -14.75
CA GLN A 64 -4.33 29.45 -15.63
C GLN A 64 -4.22 30.84 -14.95
N GLU A 65 -5.19 31.25 -14.15
CA GLU A 65 -5.14 32.51 -13.39
C GLU A 65 -4.07 32.47 -12.29
N ASN A 66 -3.92 31.34 -11.57
CA ASN A 66 -2.88 31.16 -10.55
C ASN A 66 -1.45 31.21 -11.13
N SER A 67 -1.26 30.78 -12.37
CA SER A 67 0.03 30.87 -13.10
C SER A 67 0.44 32.32 -13.39
N GLN A 68 -0.51 33.25 -13.52
CA GLN A 68 -0.23 34.67 -13.82
C GLN A 68 -0.13 35.53 -12.54
N ARG A 69 -0.65 35.08 -11.39
CA ARG A 69 -0.67 35.81 -10.12
C ARG A 69 0.57 35.63 -9.23
N ALA A 70 1.52 34.79 -9.62
CA ALA A 70 2.69 34.37 -8.82
C ALA A 70 3.70 35.47 -8.43
N VAL A 71 3.38 36.74 -8.54
CA VAL A 71 4.31 37.87 -8.30
C VAL A 71 3.87 38.83 -7.16
N THR A 72 2.73 38.61 -6.49
CA THR A 72 2.23 39.56 -5.48
C THR A 72 1.92 38.90 -4.14
N GLY A 73 1.90 39.67 -3.05
CA GLY A 73 1.63 39.23 -1.67
C GLY A 73 0.29 38.49 -1.50
N THR A 74 -0.65 38.69 -2.43
CA THR A 74 -1.95 37.99 -2.51
C THR A 74 -1.80 36.47 -2.64
N HIS A 75 -0.81 35.97 -3.36
CA HIS A 75 -0.61 34.51 -3.51
C HIS A 75 -0.28 33.81 -2.16
N ARG A 76 0.48 34.46 -1.29
CA ARG A 76 0.75 33.89 0.04
C ARG A 76 -0.49 33.82 0.93
N GLU A 77 -1.36 34.80 0.83
CA GLU A 77 -2.61 34.83 1.59
C GLU A 77 -3.60 33.79 1.05
N GLU A 78 -3.69 33.60 -0.27
CA GLU A 78 -4.52 32.58 -0.92
C GLU A 78 -4.05 31.14 -0.55
N VAL A 79 -2.74 30.87 -0.60
CA VAL A 79 -2.18 29.59 -0.19
C VAL A 79 -2.42 29.32 1.30
N ALA A 80 -2.28 30.35 2.15
CA ALA A 80 -2.56 30.23 3.57
C ALA A 80 -4.06 29.97 3.85
N ALA A 81 -4.95 30.61 3.09
CA ALA A 81 -6.39 30.39 3.20
C ALA A 81 -6.81 28.99 2.74
N ALA A 82 -6.27 28.53 1.62
CA ALA A 82 -6.50 27.16 1.12
C ALA A 82 -6.02 26.11 2.13
N ARG A 83 -4.83 26.31 2.71
CA ARG A 83 -4.32 25.43 3.76
C ARG A 83 -5.18 25.44 5.02
N ALA A 84 -5.68 26.61 5.44
CA ALA A 84 -6.58 26.72 6.58
C ALA A 84 -7.89 25.95 6.34
N ALA A 85 -8.45 26.05 5.12
CA ALA A 85 -9.64 25.30 4.73
C ALA A 85 -9.42 23.78 4.75
N GLN A 86 -8.25 23.30 4.30
CA GLN A 86 -7.89 21.88 4.38
C GLN A 86 -7.77 21.39 5.83
N ILE A 87 -7.18 22.19 6.72
CA ILE A 87 -7.08 21.86 8.14
C ILE A 87 -8.48 21.81 8.77
N GLU A 88 -9.37 22.74 8.42
CA GLU A 88 -10.74 22.75 8.90
C GLU A 88 -11.52 21.52 8.43
N LEU A 89 -11.41 21.16 7.16
CA LEU A 89 -12.02 19.94 6.61
C LEU A 89 -11.46 18.69 7.27
N ALA A 90 -10.13 18.62 7.46
CA ALA A 90 -9.50 17.49 8.14
C ALA A 90 -10.02 17.33 9.58
N ASN A 91 -10.20 18.42 10.31
CA ASN A 91 -10.76 18.41 11.66
C ASN A 91 -12.22 17.95 11.66
N GLU A 92 -13.02 18.34 10.66
CA GLU A 92 -14.41 17.90 10.56
C GLU A 92 -14.53 16.42 10.24
N VAL A 93 -13.79 15.95 9.22
CA VAL A 93 -13.85 14.55 8.74
C VAL A 93 -13.27 13.58 9.77
N ASN A 94 -12.19 13.99 10.45
CA ASN A 94 -11.47 13.17 11.42
C ASN A 94 -11.95 13.41 12.87
N ASP A 95 -13.05 14.13 13.08
CA ASP A 95 -13.61 14.38 14.42
C ASP A 95 -13.85 13.05 15.18
N PRO A 96 -13.20 12.86 16.35
CA PRO A 96 -13.30 11.61 17.11
C PRO A 96 -14.72 11.21 17.50
N GLU A 97 -15.60 12.17 17.81
CA GLU A 97 -16.99 11.87 18.19
C GLU A 97 -17.81 11.38 17.00
N ARG A 98 -17.62 11.99 15.83
CA ARG A 98 -18.25 11.54 14.58
C ARG A 98 -17.81 10.12 14.23
N VAL A 99 -16.53 9.82 14.38
CA VAL A 99 -15.98 8.47 14.12
C VAL A 99 -16.53 7.46 15.12
N ARG A 100 -16.67 7.81 16.42
CA ARG A 100 -17.32 6.93 17.40
C ARG A 100 -18.77 6.61 17.05
N GLU A 101 -19.48 7.55 16.44
CA GLU A 101 -20.82 7.29 15.94
C GLU A 101 -20.82 6.31 14.77
N LEU A 102 -19.88 6.43 13.82
CA LEU A 102 -19.72 5.46 12.74
C LEU A 102 -19.41 4.05 13.27
N ILE A 103 -18.55 3.94 14.27
CA ILE A 103 -18.25 2.65 14.95
C ILE A 103 -19.51 2.05 15.55
N ARG A 104 -20.33 2.85 16.24
CA ARG A 104 -21.59 2.38 16.84
C ARG A 104 -22.56 1.85 15.79
N ARG A 105 -22.73 2.58 14.68
CA ARG A 105 -23.59 2.15 13.57
C ARG A 105 -23.08 0.85 12.94
N TYR A 106 -21.81 0.80 12.60
CA TYR A 106 -21.20 -0.40 12.02
C TYR A 106 -21.39 -1.64 12.91
N LYS A 107 -21.18 -1.53 14.23
CA LYS A 107 -21.37 -2.63 15.17
C LYS A 107 -22.83 -3.08 15.23
N VAL A 108 -23.80 -2.16 15.24
CA VAL A 108 -25.23 -2.50 15.24
C VAL A 108 -25.62 -3.21 13.95
N GLU A 109 -25.13 -2.74 12.80
CA GLU A 109 -25.44 -3.33 11.50
C GLU A 109 -24.80 -4.73 11.30
N ASN A 110 -23.66 -4.99 11.93
CA ASN A 110 -22.92 -6.25 11.80
C ASN A 110 -23.07 -7.22 12.98
N GLU A 111 -23.66 -6.84 14.11
CA GLU A 111 -23.98 -7.76 15.21
C GLU A 111 -24.98 -8.85 14.81
N VAL A 112 -25.81 -8.59 13.80
CA VAL A 112 -26.74 -9.57 13.23
C VAL A 112 -26.01 -10.71 12.48
N THR A 113 -24.78 -10.49 12.01
CA THR A 113 -24.01 -11.46 11.22
C THR A 113 -22.99 -12.25 12.05
N ALA A 114 -22.67 -11.85 13.27
CA ALA A 114 -21.70 -12.53 14.13
C ALA A 114 -22.21 -13.85 14.74
N ALA A 115 -23.52 -14.14 14.63
CA ALA A 115 -24.13 -15.35 15.17
C ALA A 115 -23.87 -16.62 14.34
N ASP A 116 -23.35 -16.50 13.12
CA ASP A 116 -23.20 -17.60 12.16
C ASP A 116 -21.75 -18.04 11.88
N LYS A 117 -20.79 -17.76 12.76
CA LYS A 117 -19.46 -18.39 12.61
C LYS A 117 -19.54 -19.86 12.99
N PRO A 118 -19.19 -20.80 12.08
CA PRO A 118 -19.13 -22.22 12.42
C PRO A 118 -18.14 -22.44 13.56
N SER A 119 -18.60 -23.07 14.62
CA SER A 119 -17.73 -23.52 15.71
C SER A 119 -16.67 -24.48 15.13
N GLU A 120 -15.41 -24.24 15.41
CA GLU A 120 -14.31 -25.16 15.13
C GLU A 120 -14.66 -26.54 15.70
N GLN A 121 -15.08 -27.45 14.84
CA GLN A 121 -15.16 -28.87 15.18
C GLN A 121 -13.72 -29.39 15.34
N ARG A 122 -13.26 -29.51 16.57
CA ARG A 122 -12.07 -30.30 16.91
C ARG A 122 -12.29 -31.71 16.37
N LEU A 123 -11.58 -32.04 15.31
CA LEU A 123 -11.46 -33.41 14.82
C LEU A 123 -10.66 -34.23 15.85
N THR A 124 -11.37 -34.85 16.78
CA THR A 124 -10.82 -35.85 17.71
C THR A 124 -10.55 -37.14 16.93
N GLY A 125 -9.28 -37.50 16.77
CA GLY A 125 -8.87 -38.80 16.22
C GLY A 125 -7.75 -38.77 15.19
N ARG A 126 -6.68 -37.98 15.40
CA ARG A 126 -5.42 -38.15 14.64
C ARG A 126 -4.33 -38.66 15.60
N GLN A 127 -3.55 -39.65 15.13
CA GLN A 127 -2.25 -39.96 15.73
C GLN A 127 -1.49 -38.62 15.82
N SER A 128 -0.93 -38.32 17.00
CA SER A 128 -0.26 -37.05 17.27
C SER A 128 0.96 -36.91 16.34
N ALA A 129 0.80 -36.21 15.22
CA ALA A 129 1.93 -35.72 14.47
C ALA A 129 2.68 -34.69 15.33
N ASP A 130 4.01 -34.67 15.23
CA ASP A 130 4.82 -33.74 16.02
C ASP A 130 4.62 -32.28 15.60
N PHE A 131 4.18 -32.05 14.35
CA PHE A 131 3.98 -30.72 13.76
C PHE A 131 2.64 -30.64 13.00
N ASP A 132 2.06 -29.45 12.93
CA ASP A 132 0.87 -29.16 12.13
C ASP A 132 1.18 -29.20 10.63
N LEU A 133 2.35 -28.63 10.27
CA LEU A 133 2.88 -28.59 8.92
C LEU A 133 4.38 -28.91 8.93
N VAL A 134 4.83 -29.68 7.95
CA VAL A 134 6.24 -29.81 7.61
C VAL A 134 6.43 -29.41 6.14
N VAL A 135 7.38 -28.52 5.88
CA VAL A 135 7.80 -28.15 4.52
C VAL A 135 9.21 -28.67 4.29
N ARG A 136 9.44 -29.41 3.22
CA ARG A 136 10.74 -30.02 2.89
C ARG A 136 11.21 -29.56 1.53
N GLY A 137 12.50 -29.23 1.42
CA GLY A 137 13.05 -28.83 0.11
C GLY A 137 14.56 -28.80 0.07
N GLN A 138 15.07 -28.84 -1.15
CA GLN A 138 16.51 -28.71 -1.45
C GLN A 138 17.01 -27.28 -1.25
N ARG A 139 16.12 -26.28 -1.36
CA ARG A 139 16.45 -24.86 -1.26
C ARG A 139 15.53 -24.18 -0.27
N VAL A 140 15.95 -24.09 0.97
CA VAL A 140 15.26 -23.37 2.06
C VAL A 140 16.15 -22.22 2.51
N SER A 141 15.60 -21.03 2.64
CA SER A 141 16.32 -19.83 3.11
C SER A 141 16.79 -20.03 4.55
N CYS A 142 18.08 -19.81 4.77
CA CYS A 142 18.77 -19.92 6.06
C CYS A 142 19.57 -18.64 6.34
N GLY A 143 18.87 -17.49 6.38
CA GLY A 143 19.51 -16.17 6.47
C GLY A 143 20.16 -15.77 5.14
N ASP A 144 21.48 -15.75 5.10
CA ASP A 144 22.25 -15.30 3.92
C ASP A 144 22.57 -16.43 2.91
N THR A 145 22.02 -17.63 3.12
CA THR A 145 22.26 -18.80 2.28
C THR A 145 21.01 -19.64 2.09
N PHE A 146 21.08 -20.61 1.19
CA PHE A 146 20.06 -21.65 1.04
C PHE A 146 20.64 -23.01 1.37
N ALA A 147 19.85 -23.88 1.98
CA ALA A 147 20.26 -25.25 2.31
C ALA A 147 19.08 -26.22 2.21
N SER A 148 19.40 -27.51 2.08
CA SER A 148 18.39 -28.58 2.09
C SER A 148 17.89 -28.80 3.51
N ARG A 149 16.60 -28.49 3.77
CA ARG A 149 15.99 -28.48 5.11
C ARG A 149 14.58 -29.05 5.12
N GLU A 150 14.19 -29.50 6.32
CA GLU A 150 12.82 -29.71 6.75
C GLU A 150 12.46 -28.64 7.79
N VAL A 151 11.35 -27.94 7.58
CA VAL A 151 10.82 -26.92 8.48
C VAL A 151 9.54 -27.44 9.12
N GLY A 152 9.56 -27.64 10.43
CA GLY A 152 8.40 -28.06 11.22
C GLY A 152 7.70 -26.87 11.85
N VAL A 153 6.38 -26.79 11.65
CA VAL A 153 5.51 -25.75 12.19
C VAL A 153 4.58 -26.31 13.23
N ARG A 154 4.46 -25.63 14.37
CA ARG A 154 3.52 -25.95 15.44
C ARG A 154 2.91 -24.66 15.99
N ASP A 155 1.58 -24.63 16.14
CA ASP A 155 0.83 -23.49 16.68
C ASP A 155 1.17 -22.18 15.96
N GLY A 156 1.28 -22.24 14.63
CA GLY A 156 1.58 -21.09 13.78
C GLY A 156 3.02 -20.58 13.83
N LYS A 157 3.93 -21.26 14.54
CA LYS A 157 5.33 -20.88 14.70
C LYS A 157 6.26 -21.92 14.09
N ILE A 158 7.43 -21.47 13.63
CA ILE A 158 8.52 -22.36 13.22
C ILE A 158 9.10 -22.99 14.47
N ALA A 159 8.86 -24.28 14.67
CA ALA A 159 9.26 -25.03 15.86
C ALA A 159 10.50 -25.92 15.61
N ALA A 160 10.81 -26.26 14.37
CA ALA A 160 12.02 -27.00 13.99
C ALA A 160 12.55 -26.58 12.62
N ILE A 161 13.87 -26.59 12.45
CA ILE A 161 14.55 -26.46 11.16
C ILE A 161 15.68 -27.49 11.16
N GLU A 162 15.47 -28.60 10.47
CA GLU A 162 16.37 -29.75 10.49
C GLU A 162 16.96 -30.01 9.09
N PRO A 163 18.09 -30.74 8.97
CA PRO A 163 18.58 -31.21 7.67
C PRO A 163 17.52 -32.04 6.95
N LEU A 164 17.47 -31.92 5.62
CA LEU A 164 16.59 -32.75 4.79
C LEU A 164 16.89 -34.25 5.02
N GLY A 165 15.87 -35.05 5.29
CA GLY A 165 15.99 -36.47 5.67
C GLY A 165 16.00 -36.71 7.17
N ALA A 166 15.84 -35.69 8.01
CA ALA A 166 15.66 -35.84 9.45
C ALA A 166 14.36 -36.56 9.81
N GLY A 167 13.38 -36.56 8.92
CA GLY A 167 12.14 -37.33 9.05
C GLY A 167 11.13 -36.66 9.99
N LEU A 168 11.02 -35.34 10.00
CA LEU A 168 9.99 -34.64 10.77
C LEU A 168 8.60 -35.14 10.39
N SER A 169 7.76 -35.38 11.40
CA SER A 169 6.38 -35.89 11.26
C SER A 169 5.38 -34.75 11.35
N GLY A 170 4.62 -34.48 10.29
CA GLY A 170 3.60 -33.42 10.24
C GLY A 170 2.22 -33.96 9.90
N ALA A 171 1.17 -33.33 10.44
CA ALA A 171 -0.22 -33.61 10.04
C ALA A 171 -0.44 -33.30 8.55
N ARG A 172 0.27 -32.30 8.04
CA ARG A 172 0.40 -31.98 6.63
C ARG A 172 1.87 -31.91 6.26
N VAL A 173 2.24 -32.44 5.08
CA VAL A 173 3.60 -32.36 4.55
C VAL A 173 3.55 -31.73 3.16
N VAL A 174 4.42 -30.75 2.92
CA VAL A 174 4.61 -30.10 1.61
C VAL A 174 6.03 -30.40 1.16
N GLU A 175 6.16 -31.15 0.09
CA GLU A 175 7.44 -31.42 -0.60
C GLU A 175 7.62 -30.37 -1.69
N LEU A 176 8.73 -29.63 -1.63
CA LEU A 176 9.08 -28.66 -2.68
C LEU A 176 9.65 -29.37 -3.91
N ALA A 177 9.26 -28.92 -5.08
CA ALA A 177 9.87 -29.34 -6.33
C ALA A 177 11.33 -28.83 -6.43
N GLU A 178 12.11 -29.40 -7.34
CA GLU A 178 13.54 -29.03 -7.53
C GLU A 178 13.73 -27.56 -7.94
N ASP A 179 12.76 -27.00 -8.66
CA ASP A 179 12.73 -25.59 -9.10
C ASP A 179 12.15 -24.63 -8.05
N GLU A 180 11.76 -25.14 -6.89
CA GLU A 180 11.14 -24.35 -5.83
C GLU A 180 12.11 -24.04 -4.69
N THR A 181 11.91 -22.87 -4.10
CA THR A 181 12.67 -22.38 -2.95
C THR A 181 11.69 -21.95 -1.86
N LEU A 182 11.87 -22.40 -0.62
CA LEU A 182 11.15 -21.85 0.53
C LEU A 182 11.85 -20.57 0.98
N ILE A 183 11.09 -19.49 0.98
CA ILE A 183 11.54 -18.16 1.41
C ILE A 183 10.73 -17.67 2.60
N PRO A 184 11.27 -16.76 3.45
CA PRO A 184 10.44 -16.08 4.44
C PRO A 184 9.34 -15.28 3.74
N GLY A 185 8.20 -15.16 4.39
CA GLY A 185 7.17 -14.23 3.96
C GLY A 185 7.72 -12.81 3.87
N LEU A 186 7.39 -12.11 2.80
CA LEU A 186 7.81 -10.73 2.60
C LEU A 186 7.03 -9.81 3.53
N VAL A 187 7.65 -8.67 3.87
CA VAL A 187 7.09 -7.64 4.72
C VAL A 187 7.06 -6.33 3.94
N ASP A 188 5.86 -5.82 3.70
CA ASP A 188 5.67 -4.55 2.99
C ASP A 188 5.11 -3.49 3.93
N THR A 189 5.95 -2.53 4.28
CA THR A 189 5.59 -1.48 5.24
C THR A 189 5.02 -0.23 4.58
N HIS A 190 4.74 -0.27 3.26
CA HIS A 190 4.21 0.85 2.52
C HIS A 190 3.11 0.42 1.54
N VAL A 191 1.88 0.32 2.03
CA VAL A 191 0.71 -0.09 1.23
C VAL A 191 -0.45 0.83 1.51
N HIS A 192 -1.12 1.32 0.46
CA HIS A 192 -2.34 2.11 0.56
C HIS A 192 -3.55 1.22 0.26
N VAL A 193 -4.27 0.79 1.29
CA VAL A 193 -5.46 -0.04 1.17
C VAL A 193 -6.70 0.78 0.87
N ASN A 194 -6.72 2.05 1.30
CA ASN A 194 -7.77 3.04 0.99
C ASN A 194 -9.14 2.76 1.62
N GLU A 195 -9.26 1.80 2.51
CA GLU A 195 -10.48 1.43 3.21
C GLU A 195 -10.38 1.82 4.71
N PRO A 196 -11.47 2.36 5.31
CA PRO A 196 -12.78 2.67 4.74
C PRO A 196 -12.83 3.93 3.87
N GLY A 197 -13.95 4.16 3.19
CA GLY A 197 -14.31 5.39 2.52
C GLY A 197 -13.85 5.55 1.07
N ARG A 198 -12.87 4.76 0.62
CA ARG A 198 -12.43 4.65 -0.79
C ARG A 198 -12.14 3.20 -1.17
N THR A 199 -13.03 2.31 -0.75
CA THR A 199 -12.92 0.86 -1.01
C THR A 199 -12.97 0.55 -2.51
N GLU A 200 -13.54 1.42 -3.33
CA GLU A 200 -13.52 1.31 -4.80
C GLU A 200 -12.11 1.48 -5.40
N TRP A 201 -11.17 2.13 -4.68
CA TRP A 201 -9.77 2.22 -5.11
C TRP A 201 -9.01 0.93 -4.87
N GLU A 202 -9.25 0.27 -3.72
CA GLU A 202 -8.66 -1.02 -3.37
C GLU A 202 -9.55 -1.75 -2.33
N GLY A 203 -9.18 -1.85 -1.11
CA GLY A 203 -9.84 -2.56 -0.02
C GLY A 203 -8.98 -3.66 0.57
N PHE A 204 -9.26 -4.01 1.84
CA PHE A 204 -8.45 -5.02 2.55
C PHE A 204 -8.50 -6.39 1.90
N ALA A 205 -9.65 -6.82 1.40
CA ALA A 205 -9.78 -8.12 0.76
C ALA A 205 -8.88 -8.27 -0.47
N THR A 206 -8.91 -7.30 -1.38
CA THR A 206 -8.16 -7.36 -2.65
C THR A 206 -6.67 -7.07 -2.43
N ALA A 207 -6.32 -6.06 -1.64
CA ALA A 207 -4.92 -5.77 -1.31
C ALA A 207 -4.23 -6.96 -0.65
N THR A 208 -4.88 -7.61 0.32
CA THR A 208 -4.26 -8.73 1.04
C THR A 208 -4.23 -10.03 0.23
N ARG A 209 -5.16 -10.25 -0.70
CA ARG A 209 -5.04 -11.31 -1.71
C ARG A 209 -3.86 -11.04 -2.66
N ALA A 210 -3.72 -9.80 -3.14
CA ALA A 210 -2.60 -9.41 -3.98
C ALA A 210 -1.26 -9.56 -3.24
N ALA A 211 -1.20 -9.17 -1.97
CA ALA A 211 -0.06 -9.38 -1.09
C ALA A 211 0.33 -10.87 -1.03
N ALA A 212 -0.62 -11.74 -0.66
CA ALA A 212 -0.39 -13.18 -0.58
C ALA A 212 0.08 -13.77 -1.92
N ALA A 213 -0.53 -13.38 -3.04
CA ALA A 213 -0.13 -13.84 -4.37
C ALA A 213 1.28 -13.38 -4.77
N GLY A 214 1.78 -12.29 -4.16
CA GLY A 214 3.16 -11.79 -4.30
C GLY A 214 4.13 -12.34 -3.26
N GLY A 215 3.70 -13.22 -2.34
CA GLY A 215 4.54 -13.76 -1.26
C GLY A 215 4.69 -12.82 -0.06
N VAL A 216 3.93 -11.72 -0.03
CA VAL A 216 3.87 -10.79 1.10
C VAL A 216 2.91 -11.35 2.14
N THR A 217 3.41 -11.59 3.35
CA THR A 217 2.63 -12.16 4.46
C THR A 217 2.27 -11.13 5.52
N THR A 218 2.86 -9.94 5.43
CA THR A 218 2.63 -8.85 6.36
C THR A 218 2.67 -7.53 5.62
N ILE A 219 1.62 -6.74 5.79
CA ILE A 219 1.57 -5.36 5.30
C ILE A 219 1.40 -4.39 6.45
N VAL A 220 1.88 -3.15 6.30
CA VAL A 220 1.52 -2.04 7.20
C VAL A 220 0.81 -0.97 6.37
N ASP A 221 -0.50 -0.82 6.63
CA ASP A 221 -1.36 0.09 5.88
C ASP A 221 -1.13 1.54 6.26
N MET A 222 -1.10 2.41 5.24
CA MET A 222 -0.90 3.84 5.38
C MET A 222 -2.11 4.55 5.98
N PRO A 223 -1.91 5.70 6.69
CA PRO A 223 -2.98 6.34 7.45
C PRO A 223 -3.93 7.17 6.59
N LEU A 224 -3.62 7.38 5.32
CA LEU A 224 -4.39 8.25 4.43
C LEU A 224 -4.97 7.50 3.25
N ASN A 225 -5.77 8.21 2.49
CA ASN A 225 -6.77 7.84 1.52
C ASN A 225 -7.98 7.13 2.14
N SER A 226 -7.90 6.54 3.34
CA SER A 226 -9.10 6.14 4.08
C SER A 226 -9.83 7.37 4.63
N VAL A 227 -11.14 7.30 4.72
CA VAL A 227 -12.01 8.35 5.29
C VAL A 227 -12.84 7.75 6.42
N PRO A 228 -12.57 8.12 7.68
CA PRO A 228 -11.57 9.08 8.14
C PRO A 228 -10.13 8.59 7.98
N ALA A 229 -9.18 9.54 7.95
CA ALA A 229 -7.77 9.23 8.01
C ALA A 229 -7.37 8.71 9.42
N THR A 230 -6.32 7.88 9.51
CA THR A 230 -5.90 7.26 10.79
C THR A 230 -5.07 8.24 11.64
N VAL A 231 -5.68 9.33 12.09
CA VAL A 231 -5.01 10.43 12.81
C VAL A 231 -5.37 10.51 14.29
N ASN A 232 -6.26 9.62 14.77
CA ASN A 232 -6.65 9.45 16.17
C ASN A 232 -7.08 8.00 16.43
N VAL A 233 -7.23 7.64 17.71
CA VAL A 233 -7.60 6.26 18.12
C VAL A 233 -8.96 5.82 17.56
N PRO A 234 -10.05 6.61 17.61
CA PRO A 234 -11.31 6.20 17.01
C PRO A 234 -11.20 5.86 15.51
N ALA A 235 -10.44 6.63 14.74
CA ALA A 235 -10.22 6.35 13.31
C ALA A 235 -9.45 5.03 13.10
N LEU A 236 -8.45 4.73 13.93
CA LEU A 236 -7.75 3.45 13.93
C LEU A 236 -8.69 2.29 14.27
N GLU A 237 -9.52 2.43 15.32
CA GLU A 237 -10.51 1.42 15.69
C GLU A 237 -11.50 1.17 14.55
N TYR A 238 -11.98 2.23 13.89
CA TYR A 238 -12.90 2.13 12.77
C TYR A 238 -12.28 1.36 11.60
N LYS A 239 -11.05 1.71 11.20
CA LYS A 239 -10.30 1.01 10.15
C LYS A 239 -10.09 -0.48 10.49
N ARG A 240 -9.77 -0.80 11.72
CA ARG A 240 -9.59 -2.19 12.20
C ARG A 240 -10.83 -3.05 12.04
N LEU A 241 -12.04 -2.49 12.13
CA LEU A 241 -13.29 -3.25 11.92
C LEU A 241 -13.38 -3.84 10.51
N PHE A 242 -12.98 -3.07 9.49
CA PHE A 242 -12.95 -3.54 8.10
C PHE A 242 -11.82 -4.54 7.87
N ALA A 243 -10.62 -4.22 8.34
CA ALA A 243 -9.47 -5.08 8.18
C ALA A 243 -9.66 -6.48 8.81
N ALA A 244 -10.25 -6.56 10.00
CA ALA A 244 -10.43 -7.81 10.74
C ALA A 244 -11.30 -8.86 10.02
N GLN A 245 -12.18 -8.42 9.12
CA GLN A 245 -13.09 -9.30 8.39
C GLN A 245 -12.53 -9.72 7.02
N ASN A 246 -11.54 -8.99 6.50
CA ASN A 246 -11.11 -9.08 5.12
C ASN A 246 -9.62 -9.41 4.94
N ALA A 247 -8.88 -9.64 6.04
CA ALA A 247 -7.44 -9.85 5.98
C ALA A 247 -7.05 -11.28 5.57
N PHE A 248 -6.34 -11.44 4.46
CA PHE A 248 -5.72 -12.70 4.02
C PHE A 248 -4.25 -12.82 4.45
N VAL A 249 -3.61 -11.70 4.81
CA VAL A 249 -2.28 -11.62 5.41
C VAL A 249 -2.31 -10.77 6.67
N ASP A 250 -1.27 -10.81 7.48
CA ASP A 250 -1.20 -10.01 8.71
C ASP A 250 -1.10 -8.52 8.39
N ILE A 251 -1.83 -7.67 9.13
CA ILE A 251 -1.95 -6.23 8.87
C ILE A 251 -1.58 -5.42 10.11
N GLY A 252 -0.58 -4.55 9.96
CA GLY A 252 -0.30 -3.45 10.87
C GLY A 252 -0.79 -2.10 10.31
N PHE A 253 -0.73 -1.05 11.13
CA PHE A 253 -1.21 0.27 10.75
C PHE A 253 -0.22 1.37 11.10
N TRP A 254 -0.09 2.36 10.22
CA TRP A 254 0.53 3.64 10.53
C TRP A 254 -0.50 4.62 11.07
N GLY A 255 -0.08 5.48 12.03
CA GLY A 255 -0.79 6.69 12.38
C GLY A 255 -0.40 7.85 11.47
N GLY A 256 -1.23 8.87 11.39
CA GLY A 256 -0.91 10.12 10.70
C GLY A 256 -0.45 11.21 11.66
N ALA A 257 0.55 11.99 11.24
CA ALA A 257 0.92 13.24 11.87
C ALA A 257 0.53 14.38 10.93
N ILE A 258 -0.45 15.16 11.33
CA ILE A 258 -1.02 16.29 10.59
C ILE A 258 -1.09 17.53 11.48
N PRO A 259 -1.29 18.73 10.94
CA PRO A 259 -1.46 19.93 11.75
C PRO A 259 -2.54 19.75 12.81
N GLY A 260 -2.22 20.09 14.05
CA GLY A 260 -3.18 20.11 15.17
C GLY A 260 -3.39 18.79 15.91
N ASN A 261 -2.92 17.62 15.41
CA ASN A 261 -3.17 16.34 16.08
C ASN A 261 -2.04 15.84 17.00
N LYS A 262 -1.12 16.71 17.41
CA LYS A 262 0.02 16.35 18.29
C LYS A 262 -0.42 15.58 19.55
N ALA A 263 -1.57 15.94 20.13
CA ALA A 263 -2.12 15.29 21.33
C ALA A 263 -2.57 13.84 21.10
N ASP A 264 -2.86 13.46 19.84
CA ASP A 264 -3.32 12.12 19.46
C ASP A 264 -2.16 11.15 19.17
N LEU A 265 -0.92 11.65 19.00
CA LEU A 265 0.23 10.82 18.62
C LEU A 265 0.55 9.79 19.71
N ARG A 266 0.58 10.19 20.98
CA ARG A 266 0.82 9.25 22.09
C ARG A 266 -0.30 8.22 22.24
N PRO A 267 -1.58 8.58 22.28
CA PRO A 267 -2.69 7.62 22.30
C PRO A 267 -2.63 6.60 21.15
N LEU A 268 -2.37 7.04 19.92
CA LEU A 268 -2.21 6.13 18.77
C LEU A 268 -1.02 5.18 18.93
N HIS A 269 0.12 5.69 19.45
CA HIS A 269 1.29 4.86 19.74
C HIS A 269 0.98 3.77 20.77
N ASP A 270 0.30 4.15 21.85
CA ASP A 270 -0.05 3.23 22.94
C ASP A 270 -1.09 2.20 22.47
N ASP A 271 -1.92 2.56 21.49
CA ASP A 271 -2.88 1.65 20.82
C ASP A 271 -2.22 0.79 19.71
N GLY A 272 -0.91 0.92 19.49
CA GLY A 272 -0.09 -0.05 18.76
C GLY A 272 0.18 0.24 17.29
N VAL A 273 0.03 1.49 16.80
CA VAL A 273 0.52 1.86 15.47
C VAL A 273 2.04 1.72 15.40
N PHE A 274 2.58 1.42 14.20
CA PHE A 274 4.00 1.17 14.00
C PHE A 274 4.85 2.46 13.97
N GLY A 275 4.21 3.59 13.81
CA GLY A 275 4.79 4.94 13.77
C GLY A 275 3.82 5.88 13.09
N PHE A 276 4.33 7.02 12.57
CA PHE A 276 3.50 8.10 12.06
C PHE A 276 3.98 8.57 10.70
N LYS A 277 3.04 8.74 9.76
CA LYS A 277 3.31 9.33 8.45
C LYS A 277 2.98 10.81 8.43
N CYS A 278 3.82 11.61 7.77
CA CYS A 278 3.50 12.97 7.37
C CYS A 278 3.92 13.24 5.91
N PHE A 279 3.44 14.36 5.39
CA PHE A 279 3.83 14.95 4.11
C PHE A 279 4.44 16.32 4.36
N LEU A 280 5.31 16.78 3.46
CA LEU A 280 5.86 18.15 3.43
C LEU A 280 5.33 18.96 2.25
N LEU A 281 4.35 18.42 1.55
CA LEU A 281 3.55 19.09 0.52
C LEU A 281 2.13 18.53 0.59
N HIS A 282 1.22 19.14 -0.16
CA HIS A 282 -0.17 18.64 -0.26
C HIS A 282 -0.20 17.16 -0.65
N SER A 283 -0.87 16.34 0.17
CA SER A 283 -0.89 14.87 0.05
C SER A 283 -1.68 14.33 -1.15
N GLY A 284 -2.49 15.19 -1.78
CA GLY A 284 -3.47 14.83 -2.80
C GLY A 284 -4.89 14.70 -2.25
N VAL A 285 -5.07 14.67 -0.92
CA VAL A 285 -6.37 14.57 -0.26
C VAL A 285 -6.47 15.60 0.88
N ASP A 286 -7.58 16.30 0.97
CA ASP A 286 -7.74 17.44 1.86
C ASP A 286 -7.84 17.04 3.35
N GLU A 287 -8.34 15.81 3.62
CA GLU A 287 -8.45 15.29 4.98
C GLU A 287 -7.09 14.88 5.59
N PHE A 288 -6.00 14.97 4.83
CA PHE A 288 -4.65 14.68 5.32
C PHE A 288 -3.67 15.80 4.94
N PRO A 289 -3.77 16.99 5.56
CA PRO A 289 -2.91 18.12 5.27
C PRO A 289 -1.46 17.86 5.65
N HIS A 290 -0.53 18.52 4.96
CA HIS A 290 0.90 18.40 5.21
C HIS A 290 1.36 19.20 6.43
N LEU A 291 2.50 18.83 6.97
CA LEU A 291 3.20 19.60 7.98
C LEU A 291 4.17 20.61 7.34
N GLU A 292 4.26 21.80 7.92
CA GLU A 292 5.42 22.67 7.71
C GLU A 292 6.63 22.15 8.51
N ALA A 293 7.83 22.64 8.17
CA ALA A 293 9.07 22.20 8.79
C ALA A 293 9.05 22.28 10.33
N ASP A 294 8.51 23.37 10.89
CA ASP A 294 8.42 23.57 12.34
C ASP A 294 7.38 22.64 12.98
N GLU A 295 6.26 22.38 12.31
CA GLU A 295 5.25 21.42 12.76
C GLU A 295 5.81 19.98 12.72
N MET A 296 6.61 19.64 11.69
CA MET A 296 7.32 18.35 11.63
C MET A 296 8.32 18.20 12.79
N GLU A 297 9.07 19.26 13.13
CA GLU A 297 9.97 19.27 14.28
C GLU A 297 9.21 19.01 15.58
N GLU A 298 8.08 19.69 15.80
CA GLU A 298 7.24 19.47 16.98
C GLU A 298 6.69 18.04 17.06
N ALA A 299 6.21 17.49 15.93
CA ALA A 299 5.74 16.10 15.85
C ALA A 299 6.89 15.12 16.17
N LEU A 300 8.07 15.33 15.57
CA LEU A 300 9.24 14.48 15.78
C LEU A 300 9.74 14.53 17.22
N ALA A 301 9.73 15.72 17.85
CA ALA A 301 10.08 15.91 19.26
C ALA A 301 9.10 15.16 20.19
N GLU A 302 7.79 15.20 19.90
CA GLU A 302 6.78 14.43 20.65
C GLU A 302 6.99 12.93 20.46
N ILE A 303 7.11 12.45 19.22
CA ILE A 303 7.30 11.05 18.84
C ILE A 303 8.54 10.45 19.48
N LYS A 304 9.62 11.23 19.62
CA LYS A 304 10.84 10.83 20.34
C LYS A 304 10.56 10.46 21.79
N THR A 305 9.66 11.16 22.49
CA THR A 305 9.40 10.91 23.93
C THR A 305 8.92 9.48 24.23
N PHE A 306 8.41 8.77 23.22
CA PHE A 306 8.00 7.37 23.30
C PHE A 306 8.69 6.46 22.26
N ASN A 307 9.85 6.92 21.75
CA ASN A 307 10.72 6.14 20.85
C ASN A 307 10.01 5.56 19.63
N SER A 308 9.07 6.31 19.04
CA SER A 308 8.38 5.89 17.82
C SER A 308 9.11 6.40 16.57
N LEU A 309 8.57 6.12 15.39
CA LEU A 309 9.16 6.42 14.09
C LEU A 309 8.29 7.43 13.35
N LEU A 310 8.89 8.48 12.79
CA LEU A 310 8.25 9.34 11.80
C LEU A 310 8.68 8.93 10.40
N ILE A 311 7.74 8.64 9.52
CA ILE A 311 7.97 8.33 8.11
C ILE A 311 7.47 9.49 7.25
N VAL A 312 8.26 9.94 6.28
CA VAL A 312 8.04 11.23 5.62
C VAL A 312 7.99 11.09 4.11
N HIS A 313 6.88 11.54 3.51
CA HIS A 313 6.85 11.87 2.08
C HIS A 313 7.58 13.21 1.91
N ALA A 314 8.82 13.16 1.45
CA ALA A 314 9.73 14.28 1.45
C ALA A 314 9.85 14.93 0.06
N GLU A 315 8.90 15.80 -0.29
CA GLU A 315 8.98 16.74 -1.42
C GLU A 315 8.68 18.16 -0.90
N ASP A 316 9.47 19.15 -1.30
CA ASP A 316 9.30 20.56 -0.90
C ASP A 316 8.20 21.24 -1.72
N SER A 317 7.13 21.67 -1.06
CA SER A 317 5.97 22.32 -1.68
C SER A 317 6.35 23.56 -2.48
N ARG A 318 7.24 24.40 -1.96
CA ARG A 318 7.63 25.65 -2.61
C ARG A 318 8.43 25.43 -3.89
N THR A 319 9.17 24.33 -3.97
CA THR A 319 9.87 23.92 -5.20
C THR A 319 8.90 23.40 -6.24
N ILE A 320 7.92 22.59 -5.81
CA ILE A 320 6.85 22.08 -6.69
C ILE A 320 6.00 23.24 -7.23
N ASP A 321 5.59 24.20 -6.40
CA ASP A 321 4.77 25.35 -6.78
C ASP A 321 5.44 26.24 -7.83
N LYS A 322 6.79 26.31 -7.83
CA LYS A 322 7.58 27.06 -8.81
C LYS A 322 7.89 26.28 -10.08
N ALA A 323 7.69 24.98 -10.08
CA ALA A 323 7.95 24.14 -11.23
C ALA A 323 6.86 24.33 -12.30
N PRO A 324 7.15 24.03 -13.58
CA PRO A 324 6.13 24.04 -14.63
C PRO A 324 4.97 23.10 -14.27
N GLN A 325 3.74 23.56 -14.44
CA GLN A 325 2.57 22.69 -14.21
C GLN A 325 2.51 21.58 -15.26
N PRO A 326 2.24 20.31 -14.84
CA PRO A 326 2.15 19.21 -15.78
C PRO A 326 0.88 19.33 -16.62
N ASN A 327 0.97 19.03 -17.89
CA ASN A 327 -0.18 19.04 -18.79
C ASN A 327 0.01 18.06 -19.95
N GLY A 328 -1.12 17.57 -20.47
CA GLY A 328 -1.16 16.73 -21.66
C GLY A 328 -0.57 15.34 -21.46
N ASN A 329 -0.34 14.66 -22.56
CA ASN A 329 -0.04 13.22 -22.58
C ASN A 329 1.47 12.87 -22.55
N VAL A 330 2.36 13.86 -22.57
CA VAL A 330 3.82 13.63 -22.58
C VAL A 330 4.36 13.55 -21.14
N TYR A 331 4.96 12.42 -20.78
CA TYR A 331 5.47 12.17 -19.41
C TYR A 331 6.50 13.21 -18.95
N ASP A 332 7.34 13.71 -19.84
CA ASP A 332 8.37 14.72 -19.52
C ASP A 332 7.78 16.02 -18.93
N THR A 333 6.54 16.37 -19.26
CA THR A 333 5.85 17.53 -18.63
C THR A 333 5.60 17.29 -17.16
N PHE A 334 5.21 16.07 -16.79
CA PHE A 334 5.03 15.67 -15.40
C PHE A 334 6.38 15.53 -14.68
N LEU A 335 7.38 14.93 -15.30
CA LEU A 335 8.72 14.81 -14.72
C LEU A 335 9.32 16.19 -14.38
N LYS A 336 9.17 17.17 -15.25
CA LYS A 336 9.61 18.56 -15.03
C LYS A 336 8.83 19.28 -13.93
N SER A 337 7.58 18.92 -13.68
CA SER A 337 6.77 19.49 -12.61
C SER A 337 7.22 19.05 -11.21
N ARG A 338 8.01 17.96 -11.11
CA ARG A 338 8.55 17.42 -9.86
C ARG A 338 10.07 17.24 -9.94
N PRO A 339 10.81 18.36 -9.93
CA PRO A 339 12.26 18.34 -10.08
C PRO A 339 12.91 17.61 -8.89
N ARG A 340 14.06 16.99 -9.10
CA ARG A 340 14.87 16.33 -8.05
C ARG A 340 15.12 17.23 -6.85
N GLY A 341 15.26 18.55 -7.09
CA GLY A 341 15.46 19.55 -6.05
C GLY A 341 14.35 19.55 -4.98
N ALA A 342 13.11 19.20 -5.35
CA ALA A 342 12.00 19.12 -4.40
C ALA A 342 12.25 18.02 -3.35
N GLU A 343 12.64 16.81 -3.78
CA GLU A 343 13.02 15.74 -2.85
C GLU A 343 14.28 16.11 -2.05
N ASN A 344 15.32 16.63 -2.71
CA ASN A 344 16.60 16.91 -2.07
C ASN A 344 16.48 17.95 -0.95
N ILE A 345 15.69 19.01 -1.15
CA ILE A 345 15.44 20.05 -0.14
C ILE A 345 14.66 19.48 1.04
N ALA A 346 13.57 18.76 0.77
CA ALA A 346 12.75 18.18 1.81
C ALA A 346 13.51 17.12 2.63
N ILE A 347 14.32 16.27 1.98
CA ILE A 347 15.17 15.30 2.66
C ILE A 347 16.22 15.98 3.54
N ALA A 348 16.83 17.08 3.06
CA ALA A 348 17.76 17.87 3.89
C ALA A 348 17.06 18.43 5.13
N GLU A 349 15.83 18.91 5.00
CA GLU A 349 15.00 19.38 6.11
C GLU A 349 14.72 18.25 7.12
N VAL A 350 14.33 17.07 6.66
CA VAL A 350 14.12 15.90 7.55
C VAL A 350 15.41 15.52 8.29
N ILE A 351 16.56 15.53 7.62
CA ILE A 351 17.86 15.24 8.23
C ILE A 351 18.15 16.24 9.35
N GLU A 352 17.97 17.55 9.11
CA GLU A 352 18.26 18.60 10.10
C GLU A 352 17.28 18.51 11.29
N ARG A 353 15.98 18.32 11.07
CA ARG A 353 15.00 18.14 12.16
C ARG A 353 15.27 16.85 12.96
N THR A 354 15.71 15.77 12.30
CA THR A 354 16.15 14.55 12.98
C THR A 354 17.38 14.81 13.86
N ARG A 355 18.36 15.59 13.37
CA ARG A 355 19.57 15.98 14.10
C ARG A 355 19.22 16.80 15.34
N TRP A 356 18.38 17.82 15.22
CA TRP A 356 18.04 18.72 16.33
C TRP A 356 17.19 18.05 17.40
N THR A 357 16.21 17.27 17.00
CA THR A 357 15.34 16.56 17.93
C THR A 357 15.99 15.30 18.50
N GLY A 358 16.90 14.65 17.75
CA GLY A 358 17.42 13.31 18.03
C GLY A 358 16.32 12.26 17.96
N GLY A 359 15.28 12.49 17.17
CA GLY A 359 14.20 11.55 16.88
C GLY A 359 14.62 10.46 15.89
N ARG A 360 13.67 9.59 15.56
CA ARG A 360 13.80 8.52 14.56
C ARG A 360 13.00 8.88 13.33
N SER A 361 13.63 8.92 12.17
CA SER A 361 12.95 9.26 10.91
C SER A 361 13.23 8.26 9.81
N HIS A 362 12.32 8.23 8.84
CA HIS A 362 12.45 7.38 7.66
C HIS A 362 11.95 8.14 6.42
N ILE A 363 12.77 8.16 5.39
CA ILE A 363 12.42 8.74 4.09
C ILE A 363 11.70 7.67 3.27
N LEU A 364 10.47 7.96 2.88
CA LEU A 364 9.65 7.09 2.05
C LEU A 364 10.08 7.17 0.58
N HIS A 365 9.88 6.08 -0.16
CA HIS A 365 9.87 5.99 -1.63
C HIS A 365 10.90 6.89 -2.35
N LEU A 366 12.17 6.85 -1.95
CA LEU A 366 13.24 7.66 -2.55
C LEU A 366 13.31 7.44 -4.06
N SER A 367 13.06 8.52 -4.82
CA SER A 367 13.17 8.56 -6.27
C SER A 367 14.43 9.30 -6.73
N SER A 368 14.81 10.42 -6.10
CA SER A 368 16.00 11.19 -6.48
C SER A 368 17.29 10.58 -5.95
N SER A 369 18.13 10.08 -6.82
CA SER A 369 19.45 9.58 -6.46
C SER A 369 20.41 10.66 -5.95
N ASP A 370 20.13 11.94 -6.22
CA ASP A 370 20.98 13.05 -5.81
C ASP A 370 20.97 13.26 -4.29
N ALA A 371 19.96 12.72 -3.57
CA ALA A 371 19.90 12.74 -2.10
C ALA A 371 20.81 11.70 -1.43
N ILE A 372 21.26 10.65 -2.14
CA ILE A 372 22.05 9.55 -1.57
C ILE A 372 23.29 10.01 -0.81
N PRO A 373 24.11 10.96 -1.31
CA PRO A 373 25.29 11.42 -0.57
C PRO A 373 24.97 12.08 0.78
N MET A 374 23.89 12.89 0.86
CA MET A 374 23.51 13.54 2.12
C MET A 374 22.91 12.54 3.12
N ILE A 375 22.11 11.56 2.65
CA ILE A 375 21.58 10.49 3.50
C ILE A 375 22.74 9.65 4.07
N ARG A 376 23.71 9.28 3.25
CA ARG A 376 24.90 8.54 3.68
C ARG A 376 25.68 9.32 4.74
N SER A 377 25.86 10.63 4.55
CA SER A 377 26.50 11.48 5.55
C SER A 377 25.73 11.50 6.87
N ALA A 378 24.42 11.67 6.83
CA ALA A 378 23.58 11.68 8.02
C ALA A 378 23.66 10.35 8.81
N LYS A 379 23.66 9.21 8.10
CA LYS A 379 23.86 7.89 8.72
C LYS A 379 25.24 7.73 9.35
N ASN A 380 26.30 8.20 8.67
CA ASN A 380 27.67 8.17 9.19
C ASN A 380 27.84 9.08 10.43
N ASP A 381 27.06 10.15 10.52
CA ASP A 381 26.99 11.01 11.72
C ASP A 381 26.22 10.35 12.88
N GLY A 382 25.66 9.15 12.67
CA GLY A 382 24.95 8.38 13.69
C GLY A 382 23.49 8.79 13.90
N LEU A 383 22.86 9.50 12.96
CA LEU A 383 21.44 9.80 13.02
C LEU A 383 20.62 8.50 12.83
N ASP A 384 19.55 8.35 13.60
CA ASP A 384 18.58 7.25 13.40
C ASP A 384 17.66 7.60 12.23
N ILE A 385 18.24 7.59 11.03
CA ILE A 385 17.54 7.82 9.77
C ILE A 385 17.72 6.62 8.84
N THR A 386 16.60 6.20 8.21
CA THR A 386 16.59 5.15 7.19
C THR A 386 15.85 5.65 5.96
N VAL A 387 16.00 4.93 4.84
CA VAL A 387 15.34 5.27 3.58
C VAL A 387 14.93 4.02 2.83
N GLU A 388 13.76 4.04 2.23
CA GLU A 388 13.25 3.02 1.34
C GLU A 388 13.21 3.50 -0.11
N THR A 389 13.15 2.57 -1.04
CA THR A 389 12.79 2.82 -2.44
C THR A 389 11.79 1.77 -2.92
N CYS A 390 11.29 1.91 -4.14
CA CYS A 390 10.20 1.10 -4.64
C CYS A 390 10.57 0.36 -5.94
N PRO A 391 9.90 -0.77 -6.26
CA PRO A 391 10.14 -1.50 -7.50
C PRO A 391 10.02 -0.62 -8.75
N HIS A 392 9.09 0.35 -8.77
CA HIS A 392 8.90 1.21 -9.94
C HIS A 392 10.09 2.13 -10.19
N TYR A 393 10.80 2.62 -9.18
CA TYR A 393 12.03 3.40 -9.37
C TYR A 393 13.25 2.56 -9.77
N LEU A 394 13.21 1.27 -9.48
CA LEU A 394 14.29 0.32 -9.77
C LEU A 394 14.11 -0.42 -11.11
N THR A 395 12.91 -0.37 -11.70
CA THR A 395 12.57 -1.20 -12.88
C THR A 395 11.96 -0.45 -14.05
N LEU A 396 11.46 0.77 -13.83
CA LEU A 396 10.91 1.64 -14.88
C LEU A 396 11.90 2.74 -15.24
N LEU A 397 11.73 3.32 -16.42
CA LEU A 397 12.54 4.40 -16.96
C LEU A 397 11.65 5.51 -17.53
N ALA A 398 11.96 6.75 -17.20
CA ALA A 398 11.22 7.90 -17.71
C ALA A 398 11.24 7.96 -19.24
N GLU A 399 12.37 7.57 -19.86
CA GLU A 399 12.59 7.56 -21.30
C GLU A 399 11.74 6.52 -22.04
N GLU A 400 11.24 5.51 -21.34
CA GLU A 400 10.46 4.41 -21.91
C GLU A 400 8.94 4.56 -21.66
N ILE A 401 8.50 5.61 -20.95
CA ILE A 401 7.08 5.81 -20.64
C ILE A 401 6.38 6.35 -21.90
N PRO A 402 5.41 5.61 -22.46
CA PRO A 402 4.69 6.06 -23.64
C PRO A 402 3.81 7.28 -23.36
N ASP A 403 3.55 8.07 -24.38
CA ASP A 403 2.60 9.17 -24.33
C ASP A 403 1.21 8.66 -23.90
N GLY A 404 0.59 9.33 -22.95
CA GLY A 404 -0.71 8.98 -22.41
C GLY A 404 -0.74 7.79 -21.46
N ALA A 405 0.40 7.17 -21.15
CA ALA A 405 0.48 6.01 -20.26
C ALA A 405 0.42 6.43 -18.78
N THR A 406 -0.70 6.99 -18.36
CA THR A 406 -0.89 7.53 -16.99
C THR A 406 -0.82 6.50 -15.88
N ALA A 407 -0.91 5.20 -16.18
CA ALA A 407 -0.62 4.12 -15.24
C ALA A 407 0.80 4.20 -14.62
N PHE A 408 1.74 4.88 -15.29
CA PHE A 408 3.11 5.11 -14.82
C PHE A 408 3.25 6.33 -13.89
N LYS A 409 2.22 7.18 -13.76
CA LYS A 409 2.28 8.36 -12.90
C LYS A 409 2.31 7.97 -11.43
N CYS A 410 3.37 8.39 -10.73
CA CYS A 410 3.51 8.30 -9.27
C CYS A 410 4.24 9.55 -8.74
N CYS A 411 4.12 9.82 -7.45
CA CYS A 411 4.76 10.94 -6.77
C CYS A 411 5.58 10.42 -5.57
N PRO A 412 6.90 10.66 -5.59
CA PRO A 412 7.74 11.29 -6.63
C PRO A 412 7.73 10.53 -7.96
N PRO A 413 8.16 11.17 -9.08
CA PRO A 413 8.07 10.55 -10.41
C PRO A 413 9.15 9.48 -10.66
N VAL A 414 8.88 8.55 -11.58
CA VAL A 414 9.90 7.70 -12.20
C VAL A 414 10.89 8.58 -12.97
N ARG A 415 12.19 8.33 -12.78
CA ARG A 415 13.26 9.16 -13.37
C ARG A 415 14.07 8.39 -14.42
N GLU A 416 15.10 9.03 -14.92
CA GLU A 416 15.93 8.59 -16.05
C GLU A 416 16.82 7.39 -15.67
N VAL A 417 17.36 6.70 -16.69
CA VAL A 417 18.22 5.53 -16.52
C VAL A 417 19.42 5.79 -15.61
N SER A 418 20.07 6.95 -15.75
CA SER A 418 21.24 7.29 -14.90
C SER A 418 20.89 7.43 -13.43
N ASN A 419 19.67 7.87 -13.12
CA ASN A 419 19.15 7.96 -11.76
C ASN A 419 18.86 6.56 -11.20
N ARG A 420 18.18 5.70 -11.96
CA ARG A 420 17.89 4.32 -11.57
C ARG A 420 19.16 3.55 -11.21
N GLU A 421 20.22 3.66 -12.03
CA GLU A 421 21.48 2.97 -11.73
C GLU A 421 22.10 3.42 -10.41
N LYS A 422 22.05 4.71 -10.09
CA LYS A 422 22.53 5.23 -8.80
C LYS A 422 21.65 4.78 -7.63
N LEU A 423 20.33 4.60 -7.81
CA LEU A 423 19.48 4.00 -6.77
C LEU A 423 19.90 2.56 -6.49
N TRP A 424 20.20 1.75 -7.52
CA TRP A 424 20.74 0.42 -7.34
C TRP A 424 22.09 0.43 -6.61
N GLU A 425 23.00 1.36 -6.94
CA GLU A 425 24.26 1.54 -6.20
C GLU A 425 24.01 1.84 -4.73
N GLY A 426 23.09 2.76 -4.42
CA GLY A 426 22.72 3.12 -3.06
C GLY A 426 22.05 2.00 -2.27
N LEU A 427 21.32 1.10 -2.94
CA LEU A 427 20.73 -0.09 -2.35
C LEU A 427 21.79 -1.17 -2.07
N ILE A 428 22.73 -1.37 -3.00
CA ILE A 428 23.83 -2.34 -2.87
C ILE A 428 24.79 -1.94 -1.75
N ASP A 429 25.15 -0.65 -1.64
CA ASP A 429 26.07 -0.16 -0.62
C ASP A 429 25.41 0.02 0.76
N GLY A 430 24.07 -0.09 0.85
CA GLY A 430 23.29 -0.03 2.09
C GLY A 430 22.94 1.38 2.52
N THR A 431 23.15 2.40 1.69
CA THR A 431 22.61 3.76 1.94
C THR A 431 21.09 3.74 1.87
N ILE A 432 20.51 3.04 0.88
CA ILE A 432 19.08 2.70 0.84
C ILE A 432 18.90 1.39 1.61
N ASP A 433 18.00 1.38 2.59
CA ASP A 433 17.89 0.29 3.54
C ASP A 433 17.10 -0.89 2.99
N TYR A 434 15.95 -0.65 2.34
CA TYR A 434 15.05 -1.70 1.90
C TYR A 434 14.12 -1.26 0.76
N ILE A 435 13.31 -2.20 0.29
CA ILE A 435 12.37 -2.05 -0.81
C ILE A 435 10.97 -2.39 -0.32
N VAL A 436 10.01 -1.53 -0.64
CA VAL A 436 8.57 -1.69 -0.40
C VAL A 436 7.78 -1.32 -1.64
N SER A 437 6.52 -1.73 -1.74
CA SER A 437 5.77 -1.56 -2.98
C SER A 437 5.33 -0.13 -3.25
N ASP A 438 5.00 0.64 -2.22
CA ASP A 438 4.18 1.85 -2.34
C ASP A 438 2.96 1.58 -3.25
N HIS A 439 2.30 0.43 -2.98
CA HIS A 439 1.07 0.08 -3.69
C HIS A 439 0.02 1.14 -3.41
N SER A 440 -0.25 1.95 -4.43
CA SER A 440 -1.12 3.12 -4.33
C SER A 440 -2.12 3.12 -5.49
N PRO A 441 -3.12 2.22 -5.45
CA PRO A 441 -4.09 2.02 -6.51
C PRO A 441 -5.16 3.11 -6.53
N SER A 442 -5.80 3.25 -7.68
CA SER A 442 -6.99 4.10 -7.87
C SER A 442 -7.88 3.50 -8.95
N THR A 443 -9.07 4.08 -9.16
CA THR A 443 -9.97 3.64 -10.23
C THR A 443 -9.43 3.98 -11.62
N LEU A 444 -10.02 3.36 -12.65
CA LEU A 444 -9.68 3.60 -14.06
C LEU A 444 -9.89 5.07 -14.45
N GLU A 445 -10.97 5.67 -13.96
CA GLU A 445 -11.34 7.06 -14.21
C GLU A 445 -10.32 8.03 -13.64
N LEU A 446 -9.87 7.81 -12.41
CA LEU A 446 -8.84 8.62 -11.77
C LEU A 446 -7.48 8.53 -12.47
N LYS A 447 -7.20 7.45 -13.16
CA LYS A 447 -6.00 7.31 -14.00
C LYS A 447 -6.10 8.03 -15.33
N ASP A 448 -7.25 8.61 -15.67
CA ASP A 448 -7.50 9.34 -16.92
C ASP A 448 -7.04 8.58 -18.19
N LEU A 449 -7.26 7.26 -18.21
CA LEU A 449 -6.77 6.38 -19.28
C LEU A 449 -7.36 6.74 -20.64
N GLY A 450 -8.53 7.41 -20.67
CA GLY A 450 -9.19 7.81 -21.90
C GLY A 450 -8.52 9.00 -22.61
N ASN A 451 -8.03 9.98 -21.83
CA ASN A 451 -7.37 11.19 -22.36
C ASN A 451 -5.85 11.09 -22.25
N GLY A 452 -5.35 10.37 -21.22
CA GLY A 452 -3.93 10.17 -20.98
C GLY A 452 -3.21 11.44 -20.51
N ASP A 453 -3.90 12.36 -19.83
CA ASP A 453 -3.32 13.62 -19.35
C ASP A 453 -2.60 13.41 -18.01
N PHE A 454 -1.27 13.56 -18.02
CA PHE A 454 -0.46 13.45 -16.80
C PHE A 454 -0.69 14.58 -15.79
N GLY A 455 -1.27 15.70 -16.19
CA GLY A 455 -1.67 16.78 -15.28
C GLY A 455 -2.87 16.37 -14.41
N VAL A 456 -3.85 15.70 -15.01
CA VAL A 456 -5.14 15.34 -14.39
C VAL A 456 -5.07 14.00 -13.66
N ALA A 457 -4.39 12.99 -14.24
CA ALA A 457 -4.37 11.63 -13.72
C ALA A 457 -3.88 11.55 -12.27
N TRP A 458 -4.52 10.69 -11.45
CA TRP A 458 -4.08 10.38 -10.09
C TRP A 458 -2.69 9.72 -10.07
N GLY A 459 -1.84 10.13 -9.11
CA GLY A 459 -0.52 9.54 -8.88
C GLY A 459 -0.60 8.27 -8.02
N GLY A 460 0.08 7.22 -8.43
CA GLY A 460 0.19 5.95 -7.69
C GLY A 460 0.36 4.75 -8.63
N VAL A 461 1.08 3.73 -8.20
CA VAL A 461 1.37 2.51 -8.97
C VAL A 461 0.80 1.29 -8.27
N SER A 462 0.04 0.47 -9.00
CA SER A 462 -0.47 -0.82 -8.50
C SER A 462 0.54 -1.92 -8.81
N SER A 463 1.21 -2.47 -7.78
CA SER A 463 2.33 -3.42 -7.95
C SER A 463 2.54 -4.42 -6.81
N LEU A 464 1.73 -4.41 -5.75
CA LEU A 464 1.95 -5.22 -4.54
C LEU A 464 2.21 -6.71 -4.84
N GLN A 465 1.41 -7.31 -5.73
CA GLN A 465 1.57 -8.71 -6.15
C GLN A 465 2.86 -8.96 -6.95
N LEU A 466 3.42 -7.95 -7.59
CA LEU A 466 4.51 -8.09 -8.57
C LEU A 466 5.89 -7.80 -7.96
N GLY A 467 5.95 -7.20 -6.77
CA GLY A 467 7.16 -6.63 -6.17
C GLY A 467 8.37 -7.57 -6.20
N LEU A 468 8.21 -8.80 -5.70
CA LEU A 468 9.29 -9.80 -5.68
C LEU A 468 9.79 -10.14 -7.09
N SER A 469 8.88 -10.45 -8.02
CA SER A 469 9.25 -10.83 -9.39
C SER A 469 9.91 -9.68 -10.15
N LEU A 470 9.46 -8.43 -9.92
CA LEU A 470 10.08 -7.24 -10.51
C LEU A 470 11.52 -7.08 -10.04
N ILE A 471 11.73 -7.09 -8.73
CA ILE A 471 13.06 -6.91 -8.15
C ILE A 471 13.96 -8.09 -8.46
N TRP A 472 13.45 -9.34 -8.40
CA TRP A 472 14.22 -10.52 -8.74
C TRP A 472 14.67 -10.54 -10.21
N THR A 473 13.79 -10.13 -11.13
CA THR A 473 14.14 -10.03 -12.56
C THR A 473 15.33 -9.10 -12.79
N GLU A 474 15.34 -7.93 -12.15
CA GLU A 474 16.44 -6.97 -12.28
C GLU A 474 17.68 -7.37 -11.47
N ALA A 475 17.52 -7.93 -10.27
CA ALA A 475 18.61 -8.41 -9.43
C ALA A 475 19.44 -9.50 -10.13
N ARG A 476 18.75 -10.47 -10.76
CA ARG A 476 19.42 -11.52 -11.56
C ARG A 476 20.30 -10.95 -12.68
N ARG A 477 19.79 -9.96 -13.41
CA ARG A 477 20.54 -9.30 -14.50
C ARG A 477 21.79 -8.59 -14.00
N ARG A 478 21.79 -8.20 -12.71
CA ARG A 478 22.90 -7.53 -12.02
C ARG A 478 23.82 -8.51 -11.27
N GLY A 479 23.56 -9.81 -11.32
CA GLY A 479 24.32 -10.83 -10.60
C GLY A 479 24.10 -10.79 -9.09
N ILE A 480 22.96 -10.25 -8.62
CA ILE A 480 22.58 -10.16 -7.21
C ILE A 480 21.77 -11.41 -6.84
N GLY A 481 22.16 -12.10 -5.77
CA GLY A 481 21.50 -13.31 -5.30
C GLY A 481 20.14 -13.05 -4.64
N LEU A 482 19.30 -14.09 -4.63
CA LEU A 482 17.96 -14.03 -4.02
C LEU A 482 18.03 -13.73 -2.51
N GLU A 483 19.03 -14.23 -1.81
CA GLU A 483 19.27 -13.95 -0.39
C GLU A 483 19.34 -12.44 -0.09
N ARG A 484 19.97 -11.68 -0.98
CA ARG A 484 20.06 -10.22 -0.84
C ARG A 484 18.71 -9.54 -1.08
N VAL A 485 17.95 -10.01 -2.06
CA VAL A 485 16.58 -9.53 -2.32
C VAL A 485 15.68 -9.78 -1.11
N LEU A 486 15.78 -10.96 -0.48
CA LEU A 486 15.01 -11.28 0.73
C LEU A 486 15.41 -10.41 1.92
N GLN A 487 16.67 -10.02 2.06
CA GLN A 487 17.06 -9.04 3.06
C GLN A 487 16.35 -7.70 2.85
N TRP A 488 16.27 -7.21 1.61
CA TRP A 488 15.66 -5.94 1.28
C TRP A 488 14.13 -5.93 1.38
N MET A 489 13.46 -7.05 1.11
CA MET A 489 12.00 -7.11 0.99
C MET A 489 11.32 -7.88 2.15
N SER A 490 12.09 -8.41 3.08
CA SER A 490 11.55 -9.19 4.20
C SER A 490 12.21 -8.80 5.52
N THR A 491 13.51 -9.03 5.66
CA THR A 491 14.23 -8.87 6.91
C THR A 491 14.33 -7.42 7.38
N ARG A 492 14.83 -6.53 6.52
CA ARG A 492 15.10 -5.13 6.89
C ARG A 492 13.85 -4.29 7.15
N PRO A 493 12.78 -4.37 6.32
CA PRO A 493 11.55 -3.66 6.67
C PRO A 493 10.97 -4.14 8.00
N ALA A 494 10.98 -5.47 8.27
CA ALA A 494 10.52 -6.01 9.55
C ALA A 494 11.33 -5.46 10.73
N GLU A 495 12.67 -5.45 10.62
CA GLU A 495 13.57 -4.93 11.66
C GLU A 495 13.33 -3.43 11.92
N ARG A 496 13.14 -2.62 10.85
CA ARG A 496 12.94 -1.16 11.01
C ARG A 496 11.71 -0.81 11.80
N VAL A 497 10.61 -1.52 11.58
CA VAL A 497 9.34 -1.27 12.27
C VAL A 497 9.20 -2.08 13.57
N GLY A 498 10.18 -2.94 13.90
CA GLY A 498 10.20 -3.69 15.15
C GLY A 498 9.33 -4.94 15.18
N LEU A 499 9.06 -5.55 14.03
CA LEU A 499 8.41 -6.85 13.89
C LEU A 499 9.40 -7.96 14.26
N ARG A 500 9.33 -8.45 15.50
CA ARG A 500 10.34 -9.38 16.06
C ARG A 500 10.19 -10.83 15.62
N GLY A 501 8.99 -11.23 15.23
CA GLY A 501 8.67 -12.61 14.84
C GLY A 501 8.51 -12.82 13.33
N LYS A 502 8.89 -11.85 12.50
CA LYS A 502 8.65 -11.86 11.04
C LYS A 502 9.91 -11.56 10.22
N GLY A 503 9.84 -11.80 8.93
CA GLY A 503 10.91 -11.46 7.97
C GLY A 503 12.08 -12.45 7.90
N ARG A 504 12.01 -13.59 8.60
CA ARG A 504 13.03 -14.66 8.58
C ARG A 504 12.41 -16.03 8.82
N LEU A 505 13.04 -17.07 8.28
CA LEU A 505 12.80 -18.44 8.70
C LEU A 505 13.74 -18.75 9.88
N SER A 506 13.21 -18.63 11.10
CA SER A 506 13.97 -18.87 12.35
C SER A 506 13.09 -19.50 13.40
N LEU A 507 13.70 -20.25 14.32
CA LEU A 507 12.96 -20.88 15.44
C LEU A 507 12.21 -19.83 16.25
N GLY A 508 10.95 -20.09 16.55
CA GLY A 508 10.05 -19.21 17.30
C GLY A 508 9.42 -18.08 16.50
N TYR A 509 9.82 -17.85 15.26
CA TYR A 509 9.20 -16.88 14.35
C TYR A 509 7.84 -17.40 13.87
N ASP A 510 6.97 -16.52 13.44
CA ASP A 510 5.74 -16.89 12.75
C ASP A 510 6.09 -17.75 11.52
N ALA A 511 5.29 -18.75 11.27
CA ALA A 511 5.45 -19.61 10.09
C ALA A 511 4.90 -18.92 8.83
N ASP A 512 5.42 -17.71 8.58
CA ASP A 512 5.14 -16.86 7.44
C ASP A 512 6.15 -17.19 6.36
N MET A 513 5.69 -17.85 5.30
CA MET A 513 6.58 -18.44 4.29
C MET A 513 5.96 -18.33 2.91
N ALA A 514 6.80 -18.32 1.89
CA ALA A 514 6.34 -18.48 0.51
C ALA A 514 7.16 -19.54 -0.24
N VAL A 515 6.52 -20.26 -1.14
CA VAL A 515 7.14 -21.15 -2.11
C VAL A 515 7.35 -20.36 -3.39
N PHE A 516 8.60 -20.12 -3.74
CA PHE A 516 9.01 -19.29 -4.86
C PHE A 516 9.76 -20.12 -5.91
N ALA A 517 9.34 -20.02 -7.16
CA ALA A 517 10.01 -20.65 -8.30
C ALA A 517 10.83 -19.58 -9.04
N PRO A 518 12.14 -19.39 -8.70
CA PRO A 518 12.94 -18.25 -9.17
C PRO A 518 13.20 -18.25 -10.67
N ASP A 519 13.13 -19.40 -11.33
CA ASP A 519 13.40 -19.57 -12.76
C ASP A 519 12.13 -19.62 -13.62
N GLU A 520 10.95 -19.67 -13.00
CA GLU A 520 9.67 -19.63 -13.72
C GLU A 520 9.42 -18.25 -14.30
N GLY A 521 9.29 -18.17 -15.64
CA GLY A 521 8.94 -16.92 -16.34
C GLY A 521 7.45 -16.81 -16.58
N TYR A 522 6.91 -15.59 -16.54
CA TYR A 522 5.53 -15.31 -16.91
C TYR A 522 5.35 -13.89 -17.48
N VAL A 523 4.25 -13.68 -18.20
CA VAL A 523 3.85 -12.37 -18.71
C VAL A 523 2.82 -11.78 -17.77
N VAL A 524 3.02 -10.53 -17.38
CA VAL A 524 2.06 -9.81 -16.53
C VAL A 524 0.77 -9.53 -17.31
N ASP A 525 -0.34 -9.95 -16.74
CA ASP A 525 -1.68 -9.65 -17.22
C ASP A 525 -2.47 -9.00 -16.08
N ALA A 526 -2.76 -7.71 -16.20
CA ALA A 526 -3.44 -6.92 -15.18
C ALA A 526 -4.81 -7.51 -14.80
N GLN A 527 -5.52 -8.13 -15.76
CA GLN A 527 -6.83 -8.77 -15.52
C GLN A 527 -6.76 -10.02 -14.63
N ARG A 528 -5.56 -10.55 -14.41
CA ARG A 528 -5.31 -11.75 -13.59
C ARG A 528 -4.66 -11.44 -12.25
N LEU A 529 -4.40 -10.17 -11.96
CA LEU A 529 -3.89 -9.74 -10.67
C LEU A 529 -5.04 -9.65 -9.65
N ASN A 530 -4.72 -9.82 -8.37
CA ASN A 530 -5.71 -9.88 -7.30
C ASN A 530 -6.10 -8.51 -6.73
N HIS A 531 -5.39 -7.43 -7.08
CA HIS A 531 -5.79 -6.10 -6.67
C HIS A 531 -7.05 -5.64 -7.45
N LYS A 532 -7.83 -4.73 -6.88
CA LYS A 532 -9.19 -4.44 -7.30
C LYS A 532 -9.29 -3.90 -8.73
N ASN A 533 -8.48 -2.91 -9.06
CA ASN A 533 -8.53 -2.25 -10.36
C ASN A 533 -7.46 -2.84 -11.29
N PRO A 534 -7.81 -3.36 -12.49
CA PRO A 534 -6.89 -4.05 -13.39
C PRO A 534 -5.97 -3.08 -14.14
N ILE A 535 -5.25 -2.25 -13.38
CA ILE A 535 -4.32 -1.25 -13.90
C ILE A 535 -2.95 -1.49 -13.29
N THR A 536 -1.92 -1.58 -14.15
CA THR A 536 -0.53 -1.59 -13.71
C THR A 536 0.37 -1.12 -14.87
N PRO A 537 1.47 -0.39 -14.59
CA PRO A 537 2.43 -0.03 -15.63
C PRO A 537 3.23 -1.24 -16.16
N TYR A 538 3.03 -2.40 -15.58
CA TYR A 538 3.75 -3.63 -15.91
C TYR A 538 3.01 -4.54 -16.87
N GLN A 539 1.83 -4.16 -17.37
CA GLN A 539 1.05 -4.95 -18.33
C GLN A 539 1.91 -5.42 -19.51
N GLY A 540 1.90 -6.73 -19.79
CA GLY A 540 2.67 -7.33 -20.88
C GLY A 540 4.17 -7.51 -20.60
N LYS A 541 4.68 -7.08 -19.44
CA LYS A 541 6.09 -7.27 -19.06
C LYS A 541 6.38 -8.74 -18.76
N VAL A 542 7.51 -9.24 -19.25
CA VAL A 542 8.00 -10.58 -18.92
C VAL A 542 8.82 -10.52 -17.65
N LEU A 543 8.42 -11.27 -16.63
CA LEU A 543 9.09 -11.35 -15.35
C LEU A 543 9.62 -12.76 -15.10
N SER A 544 10.70 -12.85 -14.31
CA SER A 544 11.25 -14.09 -13.77
C SER A 544 10.91 -14.20 -12.28
N GLY A 545 10.63 -15.42 -11.86
CA GLY A 545 10.30 -15.74 -10.48
C GLY A 545 8.80 -15.61 -10.22
N LYS A 546 8.19 -16.70 -9.74
CA LYS A 546 6.76 -16.76 -9.44
C LYS A 546 6.51 -17.38 -8.07
N VAL A 547 5.67 -16.74 -7.31
CA VAL A 547 5.15 -17.30 -6.05
C VAL A 547 4.08 -18.32 -6.37
N ARG A 548 4.25 -19.54 -5.87
CA ARG A 548 3.31 -20.65 -6.08
C ARG A 548 2.39 -20.88 -4.89
N LYS A 549 2.89 -20.64 -3.66
CA LYS A 549 2.14 -20.78 -2.41
C LYS A 549 2.60 -19.76 -1.40
N THR A 550 1.69 -19.34 -0.56
CA THR A 550 1.99 -18.44 0.57
C THR A 550 1.34 -19.01 1.82
N PHE A 551 2.08 -18.99 2.92
CA PHE A 551 1.65 -19.46 4.23
C PHE A 551 1.73 -18.29 5.22
N VAL A 552 0.66 -18.07 5.96
CA VAL A 552 0.56 -17.09 7.06
C VAL A 552 0.29 -17.87 8.35
N GLY A 553 1.20 -17.78 9.31
CA GLY A 553 1.11 -18.59 10.53
C GLY A 553 1.00 -20.10 10.25
N GLY A 554 1.66 -20.59 9.20
CA GLY A 554 1.62 -22.01 8.79
C GLY A 554 0.37 -22.44 8.00
N HIS A 555 -0.61 -21.56 7.83
CA HIS A 555 -1.81 -21.81 7.02
C HIS A 555 -1.57 -21.36 5.59
N GLU A 556 -1.78 -22.25 4.62
CA GLU A 556 -1.73 -21.87 3.20
C GLU A 556 -2.92 -20.97 2.88
N VAL A 557 -2.65 -19.81 2.26
CA VAL A 557 -3.69 -18.87 1.85
C VAL A 557 -4.49 -19.47 0.69
N ASP A 558 -5.80 -19.65 0.90
CA ASP A 558 -6.73 -20.24 -0.07
C ASP A 558 -7.44 -19.18 -0.94
N TYR A 559 -7.25 -17.90 -0.66
CA TYR A 559 -7.89 -16.74 -1.30
C TYR A 559 -9.43 -16.67 -1.15
N GLU A 560 -10.02 -17.54 -0.33
CA GLU A 560 -11.44 -17.59 -0.03
C GLU A 560 -11.73 -17.20 1.41
N THR A 561 -10.90 -17.70 2.35
CA THR A 561 -11.09 -17.52 3.79
C THR A 561 -10.07 -16.53 4.36
N PRO A 562 -10.49 -15.35 4.85
CA PRO A 562 -9.60 -14.42 5.52
C PRO A 562 -9.05 -15.03 6.83
N THR A 563 -7.74 -15.21 6.91
CA THR A 563 -7.04 -15.82 8.08
C THR A 563 -5.95 -14.92 8.65
N GLY A 564 -5.72 -13.75 8.03
CA GLY A 564 -4.75 -12.77 8.50
C GLY A 564 -5.16 -12.15 9.84
N ARG A 565 -4.18 -11.72 10.62
CA ARG A 565 -4.36 -11.12 11.94
C ARG A 565 -4.06 -9.62 11.89
N LEU A 566 -4.75 -8.86 12.72
CA LEU A 566 -4.34 -7.49 13.00
C LEU A 566 -3.18 -7.53 14.02
N ILE A 567 -2.07 -6.92 13.64
CA ILE A 567 -0.87 -6.89 14.47
C ILE A 567 -0.59 -5.49 14.99
N SER A 568 -0.09 -5.42 16.22
CA SER A 568 0.28 -4.17 16.87
C SER A 568 1.78 -4.14 17.16
N ARG A 569 2.35 -2.94 17.19
CA ARG A 569 3.74 -2.73 17.56
C ARG A 569 4.04 -3.38 18.94
N GLY A 570 5.11 -4.17 19.01
CA GLY A 570 5.56 -4.86 20.23
C GLY A 570 4.83 -6.18 20.54
N GLN A 571 3.82 -6.56 19.79
CA GLN A 571 3.10 -7.84 19.93
C GLN A 571 3.49 -8.86 18.85
N ALA A 572 4.11 -8.40 17.77
CA ALA A 572 4.55 -9.24 16.64
C ALA A 572 6.03 -9.61 16.74
#